data_cae2c15fc8de0abcc61eff42a7ed8821
#
_entry.id   cae2c15fc8de0abcc61eff42a7ed8821
#
_cell.length_a   1.000
_cell.length_b   1.000
_cell.length_c   1.000
_cell.angle_alpha   90.00
_cell.angle_beta   90.00
_cell.angle_gamma   90.00
#
_symmetry.space_group_name_H-M   'P 1'
#
loop_
_entity.id
_entity.type
_entity.pdbx_description
1 polymer ?
#
loop_
_entity_poly.entity_id
_entity_poly.type
_entity_poly.pdbx_seq_one_letter_code
_entity_poly.pdbx_strand_id
1 'polypeptide(L)'
;MVEKTIEIKQGQVLSDILPNKEIPTNTILNKTLTGCGATYGEIVHAKRHSIIIEPNVPVILGKKAEHPSLFAVYEGITKEDVKAFLAGEEDGFRKIITTPEGFDKKVLPAMYETHTPMYDDYFLLLDECEKTIQDVGYRGDIYLPVEDFFRFKNKAMVSATPILPSD
;
A
#
# COMPACT_ATOMS: atom_id res chain seq x y z
N MET A 1 4.65 -21.44 -7.51
CA MET A 1 3.99 -20.14 -7.84
C MET A 1 3.04 -20.35 -8.98
N VAL A 2 1.82 -19.88 -8.87
CA VAL A 2 0.85 -19.95 -9.96
C VAL A 2 0.88 -18.61 -10.68
N GLU A 3 1.24 -18.63 -11.94
CA GLU A 3 1.23 -17.45 -12.80
C GLU A 3 -0.10 -17.37 -13.55
N LYS A 4 -0.74 -16.21 -13.50
CA LYS A 4 -1.97 -15.93 -14.22
C LYS A 4 -1.82 -14.62 -14.97
N THR A 5 -2.01 -14.63 -16.26
CA THR A 5 -2.00 -13.42 -17.10
C THR A 5 -3.42 -12.87 -17.22
N ILE A 6 -3.56 -11.58 -16.98
CA ILE A 6 -4.83 -10.87 -17.12
C ILE A 6 -4.58 -9.70 -18.07
N GLU A 7 -5.41 -9.58 -19.11
CA GLU A 7 -5.32 -8.49 -20.08
C GLU A 7 -6.27 -7.35 -19.69
N ILE A 8 -5.74 -6.12 -19.70
CA ILE A 8 -6.52 -4.90 -19.51
C ILE A 8 -6.71 -4.25 -20.87
N LYS A 9 -7.96 -4.07 -21.27
CA LYS A 9 -8.31 -3.36 -22.51
C LYS A 9 -8.26 -1.85 -22.28
N GLN A 10 -8.09 -1.11 -23.39
CA GLN A 10 -8.12 0.34 -23.36
C GLN A 10 -9.41 0.86 -22.68
N GLY A 11 -9.25 1.76 -21.70
CA GLY A 11 -10.37 2.32 -20.96
C GLY A 11 -10.80 1.51 -19.73
N GLN A 12 -10.24 0.32 -19.52
CA GLN A 12 -10.48 -0.45 -18.30
C GLN A 12 -9.43 -0.13 -17.24
N VAL A 13 -9.84 -0.19 -15.99
CA VAL A 13 -8.93 -0.16 -14.82
C VAL A 13 -8.87 -1.55 -14.20
N LEU A 14 -7.83 -1.80 -13.41
CA LEU A 14 -7.59 -3.11 -12.81
C LEU A 14 -8.78 -3.64 -12.00
N SER A 15 -9.46 -2.76 -11.26
CA SER A 15 -10.63 -3.14 -10.46
C SER A 15 -11.81 -3.65 -11.30
N ASP A 16 -11.89 -3.31 -12.59
CA ASP A 16 -12.96 -3.80 -13.47
C ASP A 16 -12.84 -5.29 -13.79
N ILE A 17 -11.62 -5.82 -13.74
CA ILE A 17 -11.31 -7.20 -14.15
C ILE A 17 -10.95 -8.12 -12.99
N LEU A 18 -10.74 -7.57 -11.81
CA LEU A 18 -10.43 -8.38 -10.63
C LEU A 18 -11.69 -8.88 -9.93
N PRO A 19 -11.65 -10.11 -9.38
CA PRO A 19 -12.75 -10.63 -8.55
C PRO A 19 -13.04 -9.67 -7.39
N ASN A 20 -14.31 -9.35 -7.18
CA ASN A 20 -14.76 -8.42 -6.14
C ASN A 20 -14.09 -7.04 -6.19
N LYS A 21 -13.48 -6.67 -7.32
CA LYS A 21 -12.74 -5.41 -7.52
C LYS A 21 -11.56 -5.22 -6.56
N GLU A 22 -11.02 -6.29 -6.02
CA GLU A 22 -9.92 -6.28 -5.05
C GLU A 22 -8.70 -7.02 -5.58
N ILE A 23 -7.52 -6.54 -5.23
CA ILE A 23 -6.28 -7.27 -5.47
C ILE A 23 -6.28 -8.51 -4.57
N PRO A 24 -6.07 -9.72 -5.13
CA PRO A 24 -6.01 -10.93 -4.31
C PRO A 24 -4.89 -10.85 -3.27
N THR A 25 -5.15 -11.40 -2.09
CA THR A 25 -4.13 -11.47 -1.03
C THR A 25 -2.98 -12.39 -1.41
N ASN A 26 -1.79 -12.11 -0.87
CA ASN A 26 -0.55 -12.89 -1.08
C ASN A 26 -0.16 -13.00 -2.55
N THR A 27 -0.29 -11.88 -3.27
CA THR A 27 -0.08 -11.79 -4.71
C THR A 27 1.03 -10.81 -5.05
N ILE A 28 1.82 -11.13 -6.06
CA ILE A 28 2.72 -10.19 -6.72
C ILE A 28 2.07 -9.85 -8.06
N LEU A 29 1.72 -8.58 -8.25
CA LEU A 29 1.12 -8.09 -9.48
C LEU A 29 2.17 -7.37 -10.31
N ASN A 30 2.58 -8.00 -11.41
CA ASN A 30 3.44 -7.37 -12.39
C ASN A 30 2.56 -6.68 -13.44
N LYS A 31 2.61 -5.37 -13.48
CA LYS A 31 1.85 -4.58 -14.46
C LYS A 31 2.80 -4.07 -15.56
N THR A 32 2.38 -4.20 -16.79
CA THR A 32 3.14 -3.68 -17.95
C THR A 32 2.82 -2.22 -18.24
N LEU A 33 1.71 -1.72 -17.71
CA LEU A 33 1.25 -0.36 -17.92
C LEU A 33 1.23 0.41 -16.59
N THR A 34 1.70 1.64 -16.61
CA THR A 34 1.51 2.58 -15.52
C THR A 34 0.05 3.05 -15.48
N GLY A 35 -0.46 3.43 -14.30
CA GLY A 35 -1.81 3.97 -14.18
C GLY A 35 -2.93 2.95 -14.37
N CYS A 36 -2.67 1.66 -14.08
CA CYS A 36 -3.70 0.61 -14.17
C CYS A 36 -4.76 0.68 -13.06
N GLY A 37 -4.61 1.59 -12.10
CA GLY A 37 -5.60 1.80 -11.04
C GLY A 37 -5.49 0.87 -9.85
N ALA A 38 -4.35 0.26 -9.58
CA ALA A 38 -4.15 -0.64 -8.44
C ALA A 38 -4.42 0.09 -7.11
N THR A 39 -3.77 1.23 -6.89
CA THR A 39 -3.98 2.06 -5.70
C THR A 39 -5.40 2.61 -5.64
N TYR A 40 -5.92 3.09 -6.76
CA TYR A 40 -7.29 3.58 -6.86
C TYR A 40 -8.30 2.51 -6.42
N GLY A 41 -8.18 1.30 -6.94
CA GLY A 41 -9.07 0.20 -6.58
C GLY A 41 -9.02 -0.15 -5.10
N GLU A 42 -7.83 -0.13 -4.51
CA GLU A 42 -7.67 -0.39 -3.08
C GLU A 42 -8.32 0.70 -2.21
N ILE A 43 -8.20 1.96 -2.62
CA ILE A 43 -8.82 3.08 -1.89
C ILE A 43 -10.35 3.06 -2.01
N VAL A 44 -10.87 2.86 -3.22
CA VAL A 44 -12.29 3.10 -3.54
C VAL A 44 -13.13 1.85 -3.43
N HIS A 45 -12.63 0.71 -3.87
CA HIS A 45 -13.44 -0.51 -4.03
C HIS A 45 -13.18 -1.58 -2.99
N ALA A 46 -11.96 -1.71 -2.48
CA ALA A 46 -11.63 -2.78 -1.55
C ALA A 46 -12.34 -2.59 -0.20
N LYS A 47 -13.05 -3.63 0.25
CA LYS A 47 -13.82 -3.63 1.50
C LYS A 47 -12.98 -4.19 2.64
N ARG A 48 -11.92 -3.47 2.99
CA ARG A 48 -10.98 -3.86 4.04
C ARG A 48 -10.18 -2.64 4.50
N HIS A 49 -9.67 -2.68 5.73
CA HIS A 49 -8.69 -1.71 6.18
C HIS A 49 -7.40 -1.91 5.39
N SER A 50 -6.77 -0.84 4.94
CA SER A 50 -5.60 -0.94 4.07
C SER A 50 -4.52 0.04 4.46
N ILE A 51 -3.27 -0.42 4.34
CA ILE A 51 -2.07 0.41 4.40
C ILE A 51 -1.41 0.29 3.04
N ILE A 52 -1.25 1.43 2.36
CA ILE A 52 -0.62 1.51 1.04
C ILE A 52 0.73 2.18 1.20
N ILE A 53 1.80 1.48 0.85
CA ILE A 53 3.15 2.03 0.85
C ILE A 53 3.49 2.49 -0.56
N GLU A 54 3.73 3.80 -0.70
CA GLU A 54 4.04 4.47 -1.96
C GLU A 54 5.33 5.27 -1.80
N PRO A 55 6.38 5.01 -2.60
CA PRO A 55 7.67 5.69 -2.43
C PRO A 55 7.66 7.17 -2.83
N ASN A 56 6.70 7.62 -3.63
CA ASN A 56 6.68 8.98 -4.18
C ASN A 56 5.70 9.88 -3.45
N VAL A 57 6.21 10.88 -2.71
CA VAL A 57 5.37 11.86 -2.00
C VAL A 57 4.40 12.61 -2.94
N PRO A 58 4.80 13.08 -4.14
CA PRO A 58 3.85 13.71 -5.06
C PRO A 58 2.64 12.84 -5.41
N VAL A 59 2.84 11.52 -5.54
CA VAL A 59 1.74 10.58 -5.78
C VAL A 59 0.81 10.51 -4.57
N ILE A 60 1.38 10.46 -3.36
CA ILE A 60 0.61 10.47 -2.11
C ILE A 60 -0.27 11.71 -2.02
N LEU A 61 0.31 12.88 -2.27
CA LEU A 61 -0.42 14.16 -2.24
C LEU A 61 -1.53 14.21 -3.28
N GLY A 62 -1.27 13.71 -4.48
CA GLY A 62 -2.27 13.61 -5.54
C GLY A 62 -3.43 12.71 -5.15
N LYS A 63 -3.16 11.56 -4.57
CA LYS A 63 -4.20 10.63 -4.08
C LYS A 63 -4.99 11.22 -2.93
N LYS A 64 -4.34 11.93 -2.01
CA LYS A 64 -5.03 12.62 -0.91
C LYS A 64 -5.97 13.71 -1.45
N ALA A 65 -5.57 14.45 -2.46
CA ALA A 65 -6.42 15.47 -3.09
C ALA A 65 -7.64 14.86 -3.78
N GLU A 66 -7.47 13.72 -4.46
CA GLU A 66 -8.57 12.99 -5.12
C GLU A 66 -9.51 12.30 -4.11
N HIS A 67 -8.97 11.86 -2.98
CA HIS A 67 -9.70 11.10 -1.95
C HIS A 67 -9.51 11.73 -0.57
N PRO A 68 -10.31 12.75 -0.21
CA PRO A 68 -10.12 13.47 1.06
C PRO A 68 -10.19 12.62 2.33
N SER A 69 -10.90 11.48 2.29
CA SER A 69 -10.99 10.55 3.43
C SER A 69 -9.74 9.67 3.61
N LEU A 70 -8.87 9.63 2.60
CA LEU A 70 -7.62 8.90 2.68
C LEU A 70 -6.67 9.58 3.67
N PHE A 71 -6.10 8.82 4.60
CA PHE A 71 -5.12 9.34 5.55
C PHE A 71 -3.72 9.23 4.99
N ALA A 72 -3.10 10.37 4.69
CA ALA A 72 -1.77 10.43 4.09
C ALA A 72 -0.71 10.71 5.14
N VAL A 73 0.33 9.88 5.18
CA VAL A 73 1.46 9.99 6.11
C VAL A 73 2.74 10.24 5.32
N TYR A 74 3.28 11.43 5.48
CA TYR A 74 4.49 11.90 4.83
C TYR A 74 5.20 12.91 5.75
N GLU A 75 6.20 13.63 5.27
CA GLU A 75 6.91 14.63 6.06
C GLU A 75 5.91 15.65 6.66
N GLY A 76 6.06 15.96 7.94
CA GLY A 76 5.17 16.88 8.67
C GLY A 76 4.00 16.21 9.38
N ILE A 77 3.62 14.99 9.00
CA ILE A 77 2.64 14.19 9.73
C ILE A 77 3.38 13.41 10.81
N THR A 78 2.86 13.44 12.04
CA THR A 78 3.52 12.82 13.19
C THR A 78 2.87 11.48 13.56
N LYS A 79 3.59 10.71 14.36
CA LYS A 79 3.04 9.49 14.99
C LYS A 79 1.76 9.80 15.78
N GLU A 80 1.72 10.92 16.47
CA GLU A 80 0.53 11.33 17.26
C GLU A 80 -0.67 11.63 16.33
N ASP A 81 -0.43 12.16 15.14
CA ASP A 81 -1.49 12.35 14.14
C ASP A 81 -2.07 11.00 13.69
N VAL A 82 -1.22 9.99 13.50
CA VAL A 82 -1.66 8.63 13.16
C VAL A 82 -2.49 8.04 14.31
N LYS A 83 -2.03 8.18 15.54
CA LYS A 83 -2.75 7.71 16.73
C LYS A 83 -4.13 8.36 16.83
N ALA A 84 -4.22 9.65 16.60
CA ALA A 84 -5.50 10.37 16.61
C ALA A 84 -6.45 9.87 15.53
N PHE A 85 -5.93 9.60 14.34
CA PHE A 85 -6.71 8.98 13.25
C PHE A 85 -7.25 7.60 13.64
N LEU A 86 -6.41 6.76 14.25
CA LEU A 86 -6.82 5.41 14.68
C LEU A 86 -7.84 5.43 15.82
N ALA A 87 -7.80 6.46 16.67
CA ALA A 87 -8.76 6.63 17.76
C ALA A 87 -10.11 7.20 17.32
N GLY A 88 -10.18 7.75 16.10
CA GLY A 88 -11.40 8.31 15.56
C GLY A 88 -12.46 7.26 15.30
N GLU A 89 -13.73 7.64 15.49
CA GLU A 89 -14.86 6.82 15.06
C GLU A 89 -15.07 7.05 13.57
N GLU A 90 -14.76 6.05 12.77
CA GLU A 90 -15.03 6.09 11.33
C GLU A 90 -16.00 4.97 10.96
N ASP A 91 -17.06 5.36 10.28
CA ASP A 91 -17.95 4.40 9.62
C ASP A 91 -17.26 3.94 8.33
N GLY A 92 -16.79 2.69 8.31
CA GLY A 92 -16.20 2.10 7.13
C GLY A 92 -14.75 1.65 7.31
N PHE A 93 -14.05 1.52 6.17
CA PHE A 93 -12.70 0.99 6.14
C PHE A 93 -11.66 2.11 6.18
N ARG A 94 -10.70 1.99 7.10
CA ARG A 94 -9.59 2.92 7.21
C ARG A 94 -8.59 2.69 6.09
N LYS A 95 -8.28 3.74 5.34
CA LYS A 95 -7.30 3.73 4.26
C LYS A 95 -6.15 4.67 4.59
N ILE A 96 -4.96 4.12 4.72
CA ILE A 96 -3.73 4.86 5.02
C ILE A 96 -2.80 4.73 3.82
N ILE A 97 -2.25 5.84 3.33
CA ILE A 97 -1.18 5.85 2.35
C ILE A 97 0.04 6.51 2.97
N THR A 98 1.20 5.92 2.79
CA THR A 98 2.42 6.35 3.47
C THR A 98 3.67 6.04 2.65
N THR A 99 4.72 6.81 2.89
CA THR A 99 6.06 6.46 2.40
C THR A 99 6.60 5.25 3.18
N PRO A 100 7.64 4.54 2.68
CA PRO A 100 8.30 3.48 3.45
C PRO A 100 8.82 3.97 4.80
N GLU A 101 9.43 5.16 4.82
CA GLU A 101 9.92 5.78 6.06
C GLU A 101 8.77 6.13 7.00
N GLY A 102 7.69 6.70 6.49
CA GLY A 102 6.50 7.01 7.28
C GLY A 102 5.85 5.77 7.88
N PHE A 103 5.85 4.67 7.15
CA PHE A 103 5.39 3.39 7.68
C PHE A 103 6.23 2.94 8.88
N ASP A 104 7.54 2.92 8.72
CA ASP A 104 8.47 2.45 9.76
C ASP A 104 8.47 3.36 11.00
N LYS A 105 8.52 4.67 10.81
CA LYS A 105 8.72 5.63 11.91
C LYS A 105 7.44 6.16 12.53
N LYS A 106 6.31 6.07 11.85
CA LYS A 106 5.06 6.70 12.28
C LYS A 106 3.89 5.73 12.36
N VAL A 107 3.58 5.02 11.28
CA VAL A 107 2.42 4.12 11.24
C VAL A 107 2.63 2.91 12.14
N LEU A 108 3.75 2.22 11.98
CA LEU A 108 4.07 1.02 12.76
C LEU A 108 4.09 1.31 14.26
N PRO A 109 4.83 2.33 14.77
CA PRO A 109 4.81 2.67 16.20
C PRO A 109 3.43 3.06 16.70
N ALA A 110 2.66 3.82 15.93
CA ALA A 110 1.29 4.22 16.30
C ALA A 110 0.37 3.02 16.46
N MET A 111 0.45 2.05 15.55
CA MET A 111 -0.33 0.81 15.63
C MET A 111 0.03 0.01 16.88
N TYR A 112 1.31 -0.09 17.22
CA TYR A 112 1.76 -0.75 18.45
C TYR A 112 1.26 -0.04 19.71
N GLU A 113 1.39 1.28 19.77
CA GLU A 113 0.99 2.07 20.95
C GLU A 113 -0.51 2.09 21.17
N THR A 114 -1.30 2.00 20.11
CA THR A 114 -2.77 1.93 20.19
C THR A 114 -3.31 0.51 20.31
N HIS A 115 -2.44 -0.50 20.36
CA HIS A 115 -2.80 -1.92 20.38
C HIS A 115 -3.70 -2.32 19.21
N THR A 116 -3.51 -1.70 18.05
CA THR A 116 -4.25 -2.02 16.83
C THR A 116 -3.68 -3.30 16.22
N PRO A 117 -4.52 -4.33 15.94
CA PRO A 117 -4.07 -5.60 15.38
C PRO A 117 -3.77 -5.46 13.88
N MET A 118 -2.71 -4.70 13.56
CA MET A 118 -2.36 -4.30 12.21
C MET A 118 -2.13 -5.49 11.28
N TYR A 119 -1.35 -6.48 11.73
CA TYR A 119 -0.96 -7.61 10.90
C TYR A 119 -2.12 -8.53 10.54
N ASP A 120 -3.13 -8.62 11.38
CA ASP A 120 -4.31 -9.47 11.17
C ASP A 120 -5.45 -8.74 10.45
N ASP A 121 -5.64 -7.45 10.73
CA ASP A 121 -6.83 -6.71 10.33
C ASP A 121 -6.61 -5.80 9.12
N TYR A 122 -5.36 -5.50 8.75
CA TYR A 122 -5.04 -4.60 7.65
C TYR A 122 -4.45 -5.36 6.47
N PHE A 123 -4.88 -4.96 5.27
CA PHE A 123 -4.23 -5.38 4.04
C PHE A 123 -3.07 -4.43 3.74
N LEU A 124 -1.89 -4.98 3.45
CA LEU A 124 -0.73 -4.19 3.08
C LEU A 124 -0.51 -4.25 1.58
N LEU A 125 -0.55 -3.09 0.93
CA LEU A 125 -0.22 -2.94 -0.48
C LEU A 125 1.11 -2.20 -0.62
N LEU A 126 2.11 -2.87 -1.18
CA LEU A 126 3.38 -2.26 -1.52
C LEU A 126 3.36 -1.89 -3.00
N ASP A 127 3.11 -0.61 -3.30
CA ASP A 127 3.08 -0.11 -4.67
C ASP A 127 4.47 0.32 -5.11
N GLU A 128 4.74 0.15 -6.40
CA GLU A 128 6.05 0.43 -7.00
C GLU A 128 7.22 -0.20 -6.19
N CYS A 129 7.05 -1.46 -5.82
CA CYS A 129 7.97 -2.15 -4.91
C CYS A 129 9.41 -2.19 -5.45
N GLU A 130 9.60 -2.18 -6.77
CA GLU A 130 10.92 -2.11 -7.41
C GLU A 130 11.70 -0.86 -7.00
N LYS A 131 11.04 0.28 -6.85
CA LYS A 131 11.70 1.52 -6.40
C LYS A 131 12.13 1.43 -4.95
N THR A 132 11.27 0.88 -4.10
CA THR A 132 11.61 0.67 -2.69
C THR A 132 12.78 -0.29 -2.53
N ILE A 133 12.82 -1.36 -3.32
CA ILE A 133 13.90 -2.35 -3.31
C ILE A 133 15.21 -1.74 -3.84
N GLN A 134 15.15 -0.95 -4.90
CA GLN A 134 16.34 -0.30 -5.48
C GLN A 134 16.94 0.74 -4.54
N ASP A 135 16.13 1.51 -3.87
CA ASP A 135 16.56 2.58 -2.97
C ASP A 135 17.33 2.05 -1.74
N VAL A 136 17.11 0.81 -1.33
CA VAL A 136 17.83 0.19 -0.22
C VAL A 136 19.34 0.12 -0.49
N GLY A 137 19.75 -0.14 -1.72
CA GLY A 137 21.16 -0.16 -2.09
C GLY A 137 21.81 1.21 -2.12
N TYR A 138 21.03 2.29 -2.22
CA TYR A 138 21.51 3.65 -2.44
C TYR A 138 21.55 4.52 -1.19
N ARG A 139 20.61 4.32 -0.29
CA ARG A 139 20.43 5.13 0.91
C ARG A 139 20.53 4.27 2.17
N GLY A 140 21.59 3.60 2.44
CA GLY A 140 21.81 2.69 3.57
C GLY A 140 20.90 2.78 4.82
N ASP A 141 20.09 3.83 4.90
CA ASP A 141 19.14 4.12 5.99
C ASP A 141 17.67 3.88 5.62
N ILE A 142 17.34 3.53 4.36
CA ILE A 142 15.97 3.19 4.01
C ILE A 142 15.71 1.76 4.44
N TYR A 143 15.07 1.66 5.60
CA TYR A 143 14.56 0.42 6.11
C TYR A 143 13.43 -0.05 5.19
N LEU A 144 13.68 -1.15 4.47
CA LEU A 144 12.59 -1.84 3.79
C LEU A 144 11.72 -2.49 4.84
N PRO A 145 10.41 -2.24 4.84
CA PRO A 145 9.51 -2.95 5.73
C PRO A 145 9.27 -4.39 5.26
N VAL A 146 10.34 -5.08 4.81
CA VAL A 146 10.24 -6.43 4.26
C VAL A 146 9.85 -7.43 5.33
N GLU A 147 10.46 -7.33 6.51
CA GLU A 147 10.11 -8.20 7.63
C GLU A 147 8.67 -7.98 8.05
N ASP A 148 8.26 -6.71 8.18
CA ASP A 148 6.89 -6.35 8.51
C ASP A 148 5.92 -6.76 7.42
N PHE A 149 6.30 -6.60 6.14
CA PHE A 149 5.49 -7.04 5.01
C PHE A 149 5.12 -8.52 5.13
N PHE A 150 6.10 -9.39 5.44
CA PHE A 150 5.84 -10.82 5.57
C PHE A 150 5.01 -11.18 6.81
N ARG A 151 4.95 -10.31 7.82
CA ARG A 151 4.11 -10.53 9.00
C ARG A 151 2.63 -10.24 8.76
N PHE A 152 2.29 -9.46 7.74
CA PHE A 152 0.89 -9.22 7.38
C PHE A 152 0.26 -10.49 6.84
N LYS A 153 -0.91 -10.83 7.38
CA LYS A 153 -1.69 -11.97 6.93
C LYS A 153 -2.17 -11.78 5.49
N ASN A 154 -2.58 -10.56 5.14
CA ASN A 154 -3.10 -10.19 3.82
C ASN A 154 -2.24 -9.08 3.24
N LYS A 155 -1.66 -9.33 2.08
CA LYS A 155 -0.70 -8.41 1.46
C LYS A 155 -0.58 -8.62 -0.04
N ALA A 156 -0.11 -7.62 -0.75
CA ALA A 156 0.29 -7.73 -2.14
C ALA A 156 1.40 -6.74 -2.49
N MET A 157 2.17 -7.09 -3.49
CA MET A 157 3.16 -6.20 -4.11
C MET A 157 2.70 -5.87 -5.52
N VAL A 158 2.92 -4.63 -5.93
CA VAL A 158 2.66 -4.17 -7.30
C VAL A 158 3.94 -3.60 -7.88
N SER A 159 4.32 -4.09 -9.05
CA SER A 159 5.51 -3.65 -9.75
C SER A 159 5.20 -3.38 -11.23
N ALA A 160 5.78 -2.31 -11.78
CA ALA A 160 5.77 -2.04 -13.21
C ALA A 160 6.89 -2.80 -13.94
N THR A 161 7.93 -3.22 -13.21
CA THR A 161 9.04 -4.02 -13.73
C THR A 161 8.90 -5.44 -13.18
N PRO A 162 8.95 -6.48 -14.01
CA PRO A 162 8.82 -7.85 -13.55
C PRO A 162 9.84 -8.17 -12.45
N ILE A 163 9.35 -8.71 -11.34
CA ILE A 163 10.18 -9.27 -10.29
C ILE A 163 10.40 -10.74 -10.65
N LEU A 164 11.64 -11.09 -10.91
CA LEU A 164 12.01 -12.47 -11.24
C LEU A 164 12.16 -13.30 -9.96
N PRO A 165 11.88 -14.62 -10.02
CA PRO A 165 12.02 -15.47 -8.85
C PRO A 165 13.42 -15.51 -8.24
N SER A 166 14.43 -15.07 -8.99
CA SER A 166 15.83 -14.99 -8.55
C SER A 166 16.16 -13.67 -7.81
N ASP A 167 15.26 -12.74 -7.80
CA ASP A 167 15.44 -11.43 -7.13
C ASP A 167 14.89 -11.52 -5.71
#